data_e57478ad81073329dc52a395abc8a5a2
#
_entry.id   e57478ad81073329dc52a395abc8a5a2
#
_cell.length_a   1.000
_cell.length_b   1.000
_cell.length_c   1.000
_cell.angle_alpha   90.00
_cell.angle_beta   90.00
_cell.angle_gamma   90.00
#
_symmetry.space_group_name_H-M   'P 1'
#
loop_
_entity.id
_entity.type
_entity.pdbx_description
1 polymer ?
#
loop_
_entity_poly.entity_id
_entity_poly.type
_entity_poly.pdbx_seq_one_letter_code
_entity_poly.pdbx_strand_id
1 'polypeptide(L)'
;LSGCRDEACGLVNMHDIGAIGLTRVIDGKTERGFEFYVGGGLGAVPHQAKLFDEFINEEELLPLSQAIGRVFARLGEKKNRARARLKFLIAKIGIEEFKRLVLKERASLPHDDRWTSYLEGLSDTDEEPLKPGQSLNGVELPAGFDDWYSTNVYQQRQPGHVVATVYLPLGDLTAQQMRDLAALSRKYLKDTIRMTVEQNIVLRWVSEADLPALYTDLTAIGLNGSAANTIVDVTSCPGTDTCKLGIASSRGLA
;
A
#
# COMPACT_ATOMS: atom_id res chain seq x y z
N LEU A 1 2.97 -0.15 -6.16
CA LEU A 1 2.53 1.24 -6.18
C LEU A 1 2.53 1.80 -4.76
N SER A 2 2.94 3.07 -4.59
CA SER A 2 2.78 3.84 -3.36
C SER A 2 1.90 5.06 -3.64
N GLY A 3 0.98 5.40 -2.74
CA GLY A 3 0.08 6.52 -2.91
C GLY A 3 0.72 7.89 -2.60
N CYS A 4 1.88 7.90 -1.93
CA CYS A 4 2.61 9.12 -1.60
C CYS A 4 4.10 8.82 -1.36
N ARG A 5 4.92 9.87 -1.28
CA ARG A 5 6.35 9.77 -0.96
C ARG A 5 6.61 9.60 0.54
N ASP A 6 5.77 10.18 1.38
CA ASP A 6 6.02 10.32 2.81
C ASP A 6 5.93 8.97 3.52
N GLU A 7 4.99 8.14 3.08
CA GLU A 7 4.70 6.84 3.68
C GLU A 7 5.27 5.69 2.83
N ALA A 8 6.39 5.45 2.56
CA ALA A 8 7.01 4.44 1.67
C ALA A 8 6.36 3.03 1.68
N CYS A 9 5.06 2.93 2.00
CA CYS A 9 4.29 1.71 2.20
C CYS A 9 4.30 0.74 0.99
N GLY A 10 4.43 1.26 -0.23
CA GLY A 10 4.55 0.46 -1.45
C GLY A 10 5.94 -0.10 -1.68
N LEU A 11 6.94 0.20 -0.83
CA LEU A 11 8.33 -0.27 -0.90
C LEU A 11 8.92 -0.21 -2.31
N VAL A 12 8.64 0.89 -3.02
CA VAL A 12 8.92 1.09 -4.45
C VAL A 12 10.35 0.72 -4.84
N ASN A 13 11.30 1.03 -3.97
CA ASN A 13 12.73 0.84 -4.23
C ASN A 13 13.20 -0.62 -4.33
N MET A 14 12.37 -1.59 -3.91
CA MET A 14 12.75 -3.01 -3.95
C MET A 14 11.98 -3.84 -4.98
N HIS A 15 11.19 -3.20 -5.84
CA HIS A 15 10.42 -3.89 -6.88
C HIS A 15 11.06 -3.74 -8.27
N ASP A 16 10.78 -4.70 -9.17
CA ASP A 16 11.25 -4.63 -10.57
C ASP A 16 10.69 -3.39 -11.27
N ILE A 17 9.43 -3.04 -10.99
CA ILE A 17 8.76 -1.80 -11.41
C ILE A 17 8.11 -1.21 -10.17
N GLY A 18 8.41 0.05 -9.87
CA GLY A 18 7.86 0.82 -8.77
C GLY A 18 7.28 2.14 -9.25
N ALA A 19 6.18 2.58 -8.63
CA ALA A 19 5.59 3.86 -8.96
C ALA A 19 5.03 4.54 -7.70
N ILE A 20 5.25 5.85 -7.58
CA ILE A 20 4.73 6.70 -6.51
C ILE A 20 3.74 7.67 -7.13
N GLY A 21 2.48 7.65 -6.65
CA GLY A 21 1.44 8.55 -7.12
C GLY A 21 1.77 10.01 -6.83
N LEU A 22 1.66 10.86 -7.85
CA LEU A 22 1.90 12.30 -7.77
C LEU A 22 0.82 13.06 -8.53
N THR A 23 0.65 14.32 -8.14
CA THR A 23 -0.09 15.31 -8.91
C THR A 23 0.83 16.49 -9.22
N ARG A 24 0.71 17.04 -10.42
CA ARG A 24 1.39 18.27 -10.84
C ARG A 24 0.37 19.27 -11.38
N VAL A 25 0.66 20.55 -11.27
CA VAL A 25 -0.11 21.60 -11.93
C VAL A 25 0.69 22.06 -13.15
N ILE A 26 0.16 21.81 -14.35
CA ILE A 26 0.75 22.21 -15.63
C ILE A 26 -0.28 23.09 -16.33
N ASP A 27 0.10 24.32 -16.68
CA ASP A 27 -0.78 25.30 -17.33
C ASP A 27 -2.13 25.49 -16.61
N GLY A 28 -2.12 25.48 -15.26
CA GLY A 28 -3.31 25.64 -14.42
C GLY A 28 -4.22 24.41 -14.33
N LYS A 29 -3.85 23.30 -14.95
CA LYS A 29 -4.57 22.02 -14.84
C LYS A 29 -3.81 21.06 -13.93
N THR A 30 -4.56 20.39 -13.06
CA THR A 30 -4.01 19.30 -12.24
C THR A 30 -3.90 18.05 -13.09
N GLU A 31 -2.67 17.57 -13.27
CA GLU A 31 -2.38 16.29 -13.91
C GLU A 31 -1.99 15.26 -12.87
N ARG A 32 -2.51 14.04 -13.01
CA ARG A 32 -2.13 12.89 -12.19
C ARG A 32 -1.12 12.06 -12.93
N GLY A 33 -0.20 11.47 -12.18
CA GLY A 33 0.85 10.64 -12.74
C GLY A 33 1.68 9.97 -11.65
N PHE A 34 2.86 9.53 -12.05
CA PHE A 34 3.72 8.75 -11.18
C PHE A 34 5.18 9.15 -11.35
N GLU A 35 5.89 9.23 -10.24
CA GLU A 35 7.34 9.06 -10.22
C GLU A 35 7.63 7.57 -10.43
N PHE A 36 8.44 7.23 -11.42
CA PHE A 36 8.52 5.86 -11.93
C PHE A 36 9.93 5.28 -11.76
N TYR A 37 10.01 4.10 -11.18
CA TYR A 37 11.26 3.43 -10.83
C TYR A 37 11.35 2.03 -11.43
N VAL A 38 12.57 1.58 -11.72
CA VAL A 38 12.81 0.26 -12.32
C VAL A 38 14.04 -0.42 -11.74
N GLY A 39 14.02 -1.75 -11.73
CA GLY A 39 15.19 -2.58 -11.46
C GLY A 39 15.57 -2.76 -10.00
N GLY A 40 14.62 -2.58 -9.07
CA GLY A 40 14.78 -3.00 -7.69
C GLY A 40 14.68 -4.51 -7.50
N GLY A 41 15.12 -4.98 -6.37
CA GLY A 41 14.93 -6.37 -5.98
C GLY A 41 15.83 -6.82 -4.84
N LEU A 42 15.26 -7.64 -3.96
CA LEU A 42 15.96 -8.31 -2.88
C LEU A 42 16.59 -9.64 -3.34
N GLY A 43 17.00 -10.45 -2.41
CA GLY A 43 17.66 -11.74 -2.61
C GLY A 43 19.17 -11.63 -2.41
N ALA A 44 19.95 -12.64 -2.81
CA ALA A 44 21.38 -12.73 -2.56
C ALA A 44 22.20 -11.55 -3.11
N VAL A 45 21.70 -10.86 -4.13
CA VAL A 45 22.32 -9.68 -4.73
C VAL A 45 21.28 -8.56 -4.77
N PRO A 46 21.08 -7.81 -3.68
CA PRO A 46 20.07 -6.76 -3.61
C PRO A 46 20.43 -5.56 -4.51
N HIS A 47 19.45 -4.98 -5.16
CA HIS A 47 19.56 -3.75 -5.94
C HIS A 47 18.43 -2.81 -5.54
N GLN A 48 18.76 -1.55 -5.36
CA GLN A 48 17.78 -0.48 -5.26
C GLN A 48 17.29 -0.12 -6.66
N ALA A 49 15.98 0.09 -6.79
CA ALA A 49 15.39 0.58 -8.04
C ALA A 49 15.99 1.93 -8.44
N LYS A 50 16.14 2.13 -9.75
CA LYS A 50 16.63 3.38 -10.33
C LYS A 50 15.45 4.21 -10.81
N LEU A 51 15.57 5.53 -10.64
CA LEU A 51 14.61 6.46 -11.20
C LEU A 51 14.60 6.33 -12.73
N PHE A 52 13.45 5.99 -13.27
CA PHE A 52 13.23 5.94 -14.72
C PHE A 52 12.74 7.29 -15.23
N ASP A 53 11.74 7.85 -14.54
CA ASP A 53 11.23 9.18 -14.84
C ASP A 53 10.66 9.85 -13.56
N GLU A 54 10.85 11.15 -13.44
CA GLU A 54 10.32 11.93 -12.32
C GLU A 54 8.81 12.10 -12.39
N PHE A 55 8.24 11.98 -13.58
CA PHE A 55 6.79 12.02 -13.80
C PHE A 55 6.41 11.39 -15.12
N ILE A 56 5.66 10.32 -15.06
CA ILE A 56 4.90 9.78 -16.18
C ILE A 56 3.42 10.08 -15.96
N ASN A 57 2.70 10.47 -17.01
CA ASN A 57 1.25 10.62 -16.94
C ASN A 57 0.58 9.29 -16.60
N GLU A 58 -0.57 9.31 -15.93
CA GLU A 58 -1.28 8.09 -15.52
C GLU A 58 -1.59 7.15 -16.71
N GLU A 59 -1.88 7.69 -17.88
CA GLU A 59 -2.11 6.92 -19.11
C GLU A 59 -0.88 6.14 -19.60
N GLU A 60 0.33 6.57 -19.21
CA GLU A 60 1.59 5.93 -19.60
C GLU A 60 2.00 4.76 -18.68
N LEU A 61 1.32 4.54 -17.57
CA LEU A 61 1.68 3.51 -16.60
C LEU A 61 1.72 2.10 -17.23
N LEU A 62 0.67 1.70 -17.91
CA LEU A 62 0.56 0.37 -18.50
C LEU A 62 1.39 0.21 -19.78
N PRO A 63 1.35 1.15 -20.76
CA PRO A 63 2.15 1.01 -21.97
C PRO A 63 3.66 1.04 -21.71
N LEU A 64 4.15 1.84 -20.77
CA LEU A 64 5.56 1.79 -20.38
C LEU A 64 5.92 0.48 -19.69
N SER A 65 5.05 -0.02 -18.80
CA SER A 65 5.24 -1.33 -18.16
C SER A 65 5.29 -2.46 -19.18
N GLN A 66 4.46 -2.40 -20.21
CA GLN A 66 4.49 -3.36 -21.34
C GLN A 66 5.78 -3.26 -22.16
N ALA A 67 6.24 -2.05 -22.46
CA ALA A 67 7.49 -1.82 -23.16
C ALA A 67 8.69 -2.36 -22.36
N ILE A 68 8.74 -2.12 -21.05
CA ILE A 68 9.74 -2.70 -20.15
C ILE A 68 9.74 -4.23 -20.23
N GLY A 69 8.56 -4.84 -20.14
CA GLY A 69 8.40 -6.30 -20.26
C GLY A 69 8.95 -6.83 -21.57
N ARG A 70 8.69 -6.16 -22.70
CA ARG A 70 9.20 -6.55 -24.03
C ARG A 70 10.71 -6.38 -24.16
N VAL A 71 11.27 -5.28 -23.67
CA VAL A 71 12.72 -5.07 -23.64
C VAL A 71 13.40 -6.14 -22.80
N PHE A 72 12.86 -6.43 -21.62
CA PHE A 72 13.36 -7.50 -20.77
C PHE A 72 13.23 -8.89 -21.42
N ALA A 73 12.12 -9.18 -22.05
CA ALA A 73 11.92 -10.45 -22.78
C ALA A 73 12.94 -10.64 -23.91
N ARG A 74 13.41 -9.56 -24.54
CA ARG A 74 14.40 -9.61 -25.62
C ARG A 74 15.84 -9.68 -25.12
N LEU A 75 16.19 -8.88 -24.11
CA LEU A 75 17.58 -8.65 -23.67
C LEU A 75 17.94 -9.23 -22.32
N GLY A 76 16.95 -9.62 -21.52
CA GLY A 76 17.14 -10.21 -20.19
C GLY A 76 17.78 -11.59 -20.24
N GLU A 77 18.39 -11.97 -19.14
CA GLU A 77 18.96 -13.31 -18.94
C GLU A 77 17.86 -14.37 -18.92
N LYS A 78 18.02 -15.44 -19.71
CA LYS A 78 17.03 -16.53 -19.85
C LYS A 78 17.56 -17.89 -19.41
N LYS A 79 18.87 -18.09 -19.46
CA LYS A 79 19.49 -19.38 -19.15
C LYS A 79 19.75 -19.55 -17.66
N ASN A 80 20.25 -18.49 -17.01
CA ASN A 80 20.53 -18.49 -15.59
C ASN A 80 19.36 -17.89 -14.80
N ARG A 81 18.47 -18.72 -14.25
CA ARG A 81 17.29 -18.29 -13.47
C ARG A 81 17.64 -17.38 -12.28
N ALA A 82 18.78 -17.59 -11.64
CA ALA A 82 19.22 -16.75 -10.52
C ALA A 82 19.51 -15.29 -10.94
N ARG A 83 19.73 -15.06 -12.23
CA ARG A 83 19.96 -13.73 -12.82
C ARG A 83 18.87 -13.27 -13.80
N ALA A 84 17.77 -14.00 -13.90
CA ALA A 84 16.67 -13.71 -14.82
C ALA A 84 15.70 -12.67 -14.21
N ARG A 85 16.24 -11.49 -13.82
CA ARG A 85 15.45 -10.37 -13.30
C ARG A 85 15.92 -9.05 -13.90
N LEU A 86 15.00 -8.07 -13.92
CA LEU A 86 15.20 -6.75 -14.52
C LEU A 86 16.44 -6.02 -13.96
N LYS A 87 16.65 -6.11 -12.65
CA LYS A 87 17.80 -5.50 -11.95
C LYS A 87 19.14 -5.87 -12.56
N PHE A 88 19.32 -7.11 -13.02
CA PHE A 88 20.58 -7.55 -13.63
C PHE A 88 20.76 -7.03 -15.06
N LEU A 89 19.65 -6.89 -15.81
CA LEU A 89 19.71 -6.26 -17.13
C LEU A 89 20.15 -4.79 -17.00
N ILE A 90 19.50 -4.04 -16.09
CA ILE A 90 19.82 -2.63 -15.85
C ILE A 90 21.25 -2.46 -15.33
N ALA A 91 21.72 -3.33 -14.44
CA ALA A 91 23.11 -3.31 -14.00
C ALA A 91 24.11 -3.55 -15.13
N LYS A 92 23.73 -4.36 -16.13
CA LYS A 92 24.58 -4.68 -17.28
C LYS A 92 24.69 -3.56 -18.31
N ILE A 93 23.57 -2.91 -18.65
CA ILE A 93 23.51 -1.92 -19.73
C ILE A 93 23.42 -0.47 -19.26
N GLY A 94 23.17 -0.25 -17.97
CA GLY A 94 22.94 1.09 -17.38
C GLY A 94 21.49 1.55 -17.55
N ILE A 95 21.10 2.52 -16.69
CA ILE A 95 19.73 3.04 -16.68
C ILE A 95 19.42 3.87 -17.93
N GLU A 96 20.35 4.68 -18.41
CA GLU A 96 20.15 5.55 -19.56
C GLU A 96 19.91 4.76 -20.85
N GLU A 97 20.72 3.74 -21.08
CA GLU A 97 20.53 2.86 -22.25
C GLU A 97 19.24 2.05 -22.12
N PHE A 98 18.93 1.58 -20.91
CA PHE A 98 17.66 0.90 -20.67
C PHE A 98 16.46 1.81 -20.96
N LYS A 99 16.48 3.05 -20.45
CA LYS A 99 15.45 4.07 -20.72
C LYS A 99 15.29 4.33 -22.22
N ARG A 100 16.38 4.53 -22.93
CA ARG A 100 16.39 4.74 -24.39
C ARG A 100 15.70 3.57 -25.13
N LEU A 101 16.02 2.33 -24.75
CA LEU A 101 15.44 1.13 -25.38
C LEU A 101 13.95 0.99 -25.07
N VAL A 102 13.54 1.28 -23.83
CA VAL A 102 12.13 1.24 -23.42
C VAL A 102 11.31 2.28 -24.17
N LEU A 103 11.79 3.53 -24.24
CA LEU A 103 11.09 4.60 -24.94
C LEU A 103 10.97 4.29 -26.45
N LYS A 104 12.02 3.73 -27.06
CA LYS A 104 11.96 3.25 -28.45
C LYS A 104 10.91 2.14 -28.63
N GLU A 105 10.87 1.19 -27.72
CA GLU A 105 9.87 0.11 -27.75
C GLU A 105 8.46 0.68 -27.56
N ARG A 106 8.27 1.61 -26.57
CA ARG A 106 6.99 2.28 -26.32
C ARG A 106 6.46 2.98 -27.56
N ALA A 107 7.30 3.71 -28.27
CA ALA A 107 6.93 4.42 -29.50
C ALA A 107 6.49 3.47 -30.64
N SER A 108 6.90 2.21 -30.61
CA SER A 108 6.53 1.20 -31.62
C SER A 108 5.31 0.36 -31.24
N LEU A 109 4.80 0.49 -30.02
CA LEU A 109 3.61 -0.24 -29.59
C LEU A 109 2.36 0.32 -30.26
N PRO A 110 1.53 -0.54 -30.89
CA PRO A 110 0.21 -0.11 -31.34
C PRO A 110 -0.64 0.32 -30.14
N HIS A 111 -1.53 1.27 -30.35
CA HIS A 111 -2.49 1.68 -29.32
C HIS A 111 -3.35 0.50 -28.87
N ASP A 112 -3.64 0.45 -27.56
CA ASP A 112 -4.50 -0.56 -26.95
C ASP A 112 -5.40 0.12 -25.91
N ASP A 113 -6.70 0.12 -26.14
CA ASP A 113 -7.69 0.76 -25.28
C ASP A 113 -7.66 0.26 -23.82
N ARG A 114 -7.17 -0.97 -23.60
CA ARG A 114 -7.00 -1.54 -22.26
C ARG A 114 -5.98 -0.80 -21.40
N TRP A 115 -5.12 0.02 -21.99
CA TRP A 115 -4.15 0.80 -21.21
C TRP A 115 -4.78 1.89 -20.38
N THR A 116 -5.94 2.40 -20.79
CA THR A 116 -6.64 3.51 -20.13
C THR A 116 -8.00 3.12 -19.57
N SER A 117 -8.53 1.94 -19.91
CA SER A 117 -9.86 1.51 -19.46
C SER A 117 -10.05 1.51 -17.95
N TYR A 118 -8.97 1.29 -17.17
CA TYR A 118 -9.02 1.36 -15.71
C TYR A 118 -9.28 2.78 -15.17
N LEU A 119 -9.03 3.82 -15.95
CA LEU A 119 -9.28 5.21 -15.56
C LEU A 119 -10.78 5.53 -15.50
N GLU A 120 -11.59 4.83 -16.28
CA GLU A 120 -13.04 5.03 -16.35
C GLU A 120 -13.73 4.69 -15.02
N GLY A 121 -13.23 3.69 -14.29
CA GLY A 121 -13.78 3.23 -13.02
C GLY A 121 -13.11 3.81 -11.77
N LEU A 122 -12.26 4.82 -11.87
CA LEU A 122 -11.54 5.35 -10.70
C LEU A 122 -12.47 5.96 -9.66
N SER A 123 -13.53 6.64 -10.08
CA SER A 123 -14.54 7.22 -9.19
C SER A 123 -15.36 6.17 -8.44
N ASP A 124 -15.45 4.94 -8.95
CA ASP A 124 -16.20 3.86 -8.32
C ASP A 124 -15.57 3.38 -7.01
N THR A 125 -14.30 3.75 -6.79
CA THR A 125 -13.54 3.44 -5.58
C THR A 125 -13.42 4.62 -4.62
N ASP A 126 -14.05 5.76 -4.90
CA ASP A 126 -14.05 6.91 -4.02
C ASP A 126 -14.81 6.58 -2.72
N GLU A 127 -14.14 6.83 -1.62
CA GLU A 127 -14.70 6.61 -0.29
C GLU A 127 -15.26 7.91 0.27
N GLU A 128 -16.43 7.81 0.88
CA GLU A 128 -17.08 8.92 1.54
C GLU A 128 -17.31 8.62 3.03
N PRO A 129 -17.31 9.64 3.90
CA PRO A 129 -17.64 9.46 5.30
C PRO A 129 -19.12 9.07 5.47
N LEU A 130 -19.40 8.29 6.52
CA LEU A 130 -20.78 8.02 6.96
C LEU A 130 -21.39 9.26 7.61
N LYS A 131 -20.58 10.05 8.32
CA LYS A 131 -20.95 11.22 9.08
C LYS A 131 -20.00 12.37 8.80
N PRO A 132 -20.43 13.63 8.97
CA PRO A 132 -19.50 14.76 8.97
C PRO A 132 -18.39 14.61 10.02
N GLY A 133 -17.19 15.07 9.71
CA GLY A 133 -16.07 15.08 10.64
C GLY A 133 -16.34 16.06 11.80
N GLN A 134 -16.13 15.62 13.03
CA GLN A 134 -16.26 16.41 14.25
C GLN A 134 -15.06 16.13 15.14
N SER A 135 -14.53 17.17 15.78
CA SER A 135 -13.41 17.05 16.69
C SER A 135 -13.80 16.40 18.02
N LEU A 136 -12.83 15.75 18.65
CA LEU A 136 -12.95 15.15 19.99
C LEU A 136 -12.93 16.23 21.06
N ASN A 137 -14.07 16.87 21.34
CA ASN A 137 -14.18 17.92 22.33
C ASN A 137 -15.22 17.58 23.40
N GLY A 138 -14.82 17.72 24.69
CA GLY A 138 -15.75 17.66 25.81
C GLY A 138 -16.39 16.30 26.09
N VAL A 139 -15.79 15.22 25.60
CA VAL A 139 -16.27 13.85 25.82
C VAL A 139 -15.45 13.19 26.91
N GLU A 140 -16.10 12.46 27.81
CA GLU A 140 -15.42 11.63 28.81
C GLU A 140 -14.72 10.45 28.08
N LEU A 141 -13.43 10.26 28.40
CA LEU A 141 -12.61 9.26 27.75
C LEU A 141 -12.61 7.94 28.54
N PRO A 142 -12.83 6.79 27.90
CA PRO A 142 -12.74 5.49 28.57
C PRO A 142 -11.33 5.20 29.08
N ALA A 143 -11.22 4.38 30.10
CA ALA A 143 -9.93 3.95 30.63
C ALA A 143 -9.10 3.21 29.55
N GLY A 144 -7.82 3.58 29.41
CA GLY A 144 -6.91 3.05 28.41
C GLY A 144 -7.05 3.65 27.00
N PHE A 145 -7.96 4.60 26.83
CA PHE A 145 -8.18 5.28 25.54
C PHE A 145 -6.94 6.04 25.07
N ASP A 146 -6.25 6.74 25.96
CA ASP A 146 -5.09 7.58 25.59
C ASP A 146 -3.94 6.76 25.01
N ASP A 147 -3.65 5.59 25.59
CA ASP A 147 -2.62 4.68 25.07
C ASP A 147 -3.01 4.17 23.68
N TRP A 148 -4.26 3.75 23.52
CA TRP A 148 -4.77 3.30 22.22
C TRP A 148 -4.77 4.44 21.19
N TYR A 149 -5.23 5.63 21.58
CA TYR A 149 -5.26 6.78 20.67
C TYR A 149 -3.86 7.13 20.16
N SER A 150 -2.86 7.12 21.05
CA SER A 150 -1.48 7.50 20.71
C SER A 150 -0.79 6.56 19.71
N THR A 151 -1.17 5.26 19.68
CA THR A 151 -0.53 4.25 18.83
C THR A 151 -1.39 3.86 17.62
N ASN A 152 -2.71 3.89 17.78
CA ASN A 152 -3.63 3.32 16.80
C ASN A 152 -4.38 4.35 15.95
N VAL A 153 -4.31 5.65 16.29
CA VAL A 153 -5.08 6.69 15.60
C VAL A 153 -4.16 7.69 14.92
N TYR A 154 -4.46 8.03 13.68
CA TYR A 154 -3.80 9.13 12.98
C TYR A 154 -4.78 9.99 12.18
N GLN A 155 -4.45 11.26 12.02
CA GLN A 155 -5.28 12.25 11.34
C GLN A 155 -5.37 11.99 9.85
N GLN A 156 -6.56 12.07 9.28
CA GLN A 156 -6.73 12.17 7.83
C GLN A 156 -6.48 13.60 7.34
N ARG A 157 -6.30 13.76 6.04
CA ARG A 157 -6.24 15.08 5.41
C ARG A 157 -7.58 15.84 5.49
N GLN A 158 -8.67 15.10 5.63
CA GLN A 158 -10.03 15.66 5.72
C GLN A 158 -10.30 16.05 7.18
N PRO A 159 -10.60 17.33 7.45
CA PRO A 159 -10.78 17.82 8.81
C PRO A 159 -11.85 17.04 9.61
N GLY A 160 -11.55 16.75 10.86
CA GLY A 160 -12.45 16.05 11.80
C GLY A 160 -12.62 14.55 11.52
N HIS A 161 -11.85 14.00 10.57
CA HIS A 161 -11.79 12.57 10.31
C HIS A 161 -10.42 11.99 10.62
N VAL A 162 -10.42 10.78 11.12
CA VAL A 162 -9.23 10.03 11.50
C VAL A 162 -9.26 8.63 10.92
N VAL A 163 -8.11 8.00 10.91
CA VAL A 163 -7.96 6.56 10.69
C VAL A 163 -7.71 5.89 12.03
N ALA A 164 -8.48 4.87 12.36
CA ALA A 164 -8.24 4.03 13.53
C ALA A 164 -7.71 2.66 13.07
N THR A 165 -6.56 2.26 13.59
CA THR A 165 -5.95 0.97 13.33
C THR A 165 -6.43 -0.05 14.35
N VAL A 166 -6.99 -1.15 13.89
CA VAL A 166 -7.28 -2.33 14.68
C VAL A 166 -6.04 -3.21 14.65
N TYR A 167 -5.30 -3.23 15.74
CA TYR A 167 -4.11 -4.06 15.89
C TYR A 167 -4.49 -5.54 15.98
N LEU A 168 -3.85 -6.36 15.18
CA LEU A 168 -4.08 -7.80 15.09
C LEU A 168 -2.77 -8.55 15.33
N PRO A 169 -2.57 -9.14 16.51
CA PRO A 169 -1.38 -9.95 16.75
C PRO A 169 -1.20 -11.02 15.66
N LEU A 170 -0.08 -10.95 14.92
CA LEU A 170 0.24 -11.85 13.79
C LEU A 170 -0.82 -11.86 12.66
N GLY A 171 -1.67 -10.85 12.59
CA GLY A 171 -2.76 -10.78 11.61
C GLY A 171 -3.93 -11.74 11.87
N ASP A 172 -4.05 -12.29 13.09
CA ASP A 172 -5.07 -13.30 13.40
C ASP A 172 -6.38 -12.69 13.88
N LEU A 173 -7.46 -13.20 13.32
CA LEU A 173 -8.84 -12.92 13.71
C LEU A 173 -9.65 -14.20 13.79
N THR A 174 -10.44 -14.33 14.83
CA THR A 174 -11.48 -15.36 14.86
C THR A 174 -12.64 -15.02 13.92
N ALA A 175 -13.36 -16.02 13.45
CA ALA A 175 -14.54 -15.82 12.62
C ALA A 175 -15.63 -14.97 13.33
N GLN A 176 -15.69 -15.04 14.68
CA GLN A 176 -16.62 -14.20 15.45
C GLN A 176 -16.17 -12.75 15.46
N GLN A 177 -14.89 -12.47 15.74
CA GLN A 177 -14.34 -11.12 15.69
C GLN A 177 -14.49 -10.48 14.31
N MET A 178 -14.35 -11.24 13.21
CA MET A 178 -14.62 -10.74 11.86
C MET A 178 -16.07 -10.26 11.69
N ARG A 179 -17.05 -11.04 12.18
CA ARG A 179 -18.47 -10.66 12.08
C ARG A 179 -18.77 -9.43 12.94
N ASP A 180 -18.23 -9.41 14.16
CA ASP A 180 -18.44 -8.31 15.09
C ASP A 180 -17.78 -7.02 14.58
N LEU A 181 -16.57 -7.11 14.03
CA LEU A 181 -15.89 -6.00 13.40
C LEU A 181 -16.65 -5.48 12.17
N ALA A 182 -17.23 -6.36 11.35
CA ALA A 182 -18.06 -5.97 10.23
C ALA A 182 -19.35 -5.24 10.67
N ALA A 183 -19.99 -5.69 11.75
CA ALA A 183 -21.14 -5.02 12.32
C ALA A 183 -20.78 -3.65 12.93
N LEU A 184 -19.66 -3.59 13.64
CA LEU A 184 -19.12 -2.39 14.25
C LEU A 184 -18.72 -1.35 13.18
N SER A 185 -18.04 -1.77 12.12
CA SER A 185 -17.60 -0.85 11.07
C SER A 185 -18.77 -0.12 10.43
N ARG A 186 -19.90 -0.76 10.18
CA ARG A 186 -21.11 -0.12 9.63
C ARG A 186 -21.75 0.93 10.53
N LYS A 187 -21.42 0.93 11.81
CA LYS A 187 -21.93 1.92 12.78
C LYS A 187 -21.17 3.27 12.67
N TYR A 188 -19.88 3.21 12.30
CA TYR A 188 -18.97 4.36 12.32
C TYR A 188 -18.55 4.84 10.94
N LEU A 189 -18.55 3.97 9.95
CA LEU A 189 -18.12 4.26 8.59
C LEU A 189 -19.01 3.55 7.55
N LYS A 190 -18.93 3.94 6.31
CA LYS A 190 -19.45 3.15 5.22
C LYS A 190 -18.66 1.85 5.12
N ASP A 191 -19.17 0.84 4.44
CA ASP A 191 -18.66 -0.54 4.39
C ASP A 191 -17.17 -0.73 4.02
N THR A 192 -16.35 0.30 4.16
CA THR A 192 -14.99 0.33 3.68
C THR A 192 -13.98 0.19 4.81
N ILE A 193 -13.31 -0.95 4.84
CA ILE A 193 -12.13 -1.20 5.67
C ILE A 193 -10.95 -1.55 4.76
N ARG A 194 -9.72 -1.39 5.25
CA ARG A 194 -8.51 -1.74 4.52
C ARG A 194 -7.61 -2.64 5.38
N MET A 195 -6.99 -3.62 4.76
CA MET A 195 -5.89 -4.36 5.39
C MET A 195 -4.57 -3.63 5.10
N THR A 196 -3.66 -3.68 6.05
CA THR A 196 -2.34 -3.04 5.94
C THR A 196 -1.24 -4.05 5.67
N VAL A 197 -0.06 -3.56 5.29
CA VAL A 197 1.14 -4.41 5.09
C VAL A 197 1.67 -4.96 6.42
N GLU A 198 1.33 -4.31 7.54
CA GLU A 198 1.64 -4.76 8.91
C GLU A 198 0.69 -5.85 9.40
N GLN A 199 -0.20 -6.36 8.53
CA GLN A 199 -1.21 -7.38 8.85
C GLN A 199 -2.30 -6.89 9.83
N ASN A 200 -2.51 -5.58 9.91
CA ASN A 200 -3.56 -4.93 10.67
C ASN A 200 -4.77 -4.56 9.79
N ILE A 201 -5.83 -4.04 10.43
CA ILE A 201 -6.99 -3.49 9.73
C ILE A 201 -7.09 -2.00 10.06
N VAL A 202 -7.35 -1.16 9.07
CA VAL A 202 -7.62 0.27 9.26
C VAL A 202 -9.07 0.60 8.94
N LEU A 203 -9.65 1.38 9.83
CA LEU A 203 -10.98 1.96 9.74
C LEU A 203 -10.80 3.42 9.34
N ARG A 204 -11.11 3.74 8.09
CA ARG A 204 -10.96 5.09 7.53
C ARG A 204 -12.26 5.88 7.66
N TRP A 205 -12.16 7.19 7.62
CA TRP A 205 -13.31 8.10 7.70
C TRP A 205 -14.08 8.05 9.02
N VAL A 206 -13.44 7.65 10.10
CA VAL A 206 -14.04 7.73 11.44
C VAL A 206 -14.11 9.19 11.84
N SER A 207 -15.28 9.67 12.28
CA SER A 207 -15.39 10.99 12.93
C SER A 207 -14.62 10.96 14.24
N GLU A 208 -13.74 11.94 14.48
CA GLU A 208 -12.92 11.97 15.70
C GLU A 208 -13.77 11.95 16.98
N ALA A 209 -14.95 12.58 16.95
CA ALA A 209 -15.90 12.55 18.07
C ALA A 209 -16.46 11.14 18.37
N ASP A 210 -16.43 10.23 17.42
CA ASP A 210 -16.91 8.85 17.60
C ASP A 210 -15.84 7.92 18.23
N LEU A 211 -14.59 8.35 18.33
CA LEU A 211 -13.47 7.50 18.79
C LEU A 211 -13.67 6.87 20.19
N PRO A 212 -14.19 7.57 21.22
CA PRO A 212 -14.41 6.94 22.52
C PRO A 212 -15.45 5.81 22.48
N ALA A 213 -16.51 5.97 21.68
CA ALA A 213 -17.51 4.94 21.48
C ALA A 213 -16.93 3.77 20.64
N LEU A 214 -16.17 4.05 19.59
CA LEU A 214 -15.46 3.04 18.80
C LEU A 214 -14.51 2.22 19.67
N TYR A 215 -13.70 2.86 20.50
CA TYR A 215 -12.79 2.18 21.43
C TYR A 215 -13.53 1.26 22.41
N THR A 216 -14.65 1.72 22.95
CA THR A 216 -15.51 0.91 23.82
C THR A 216 -16.05 -0.33 23.09
N ASP A 217 -16.55 -0.15 21.88
CA ASP A 217 -17.05 -1.25 21.06
C ASP A 217 -15.93 -2.22 20.67
N LEU A 218 -14.74 -1.74 20.32
CA LEU A 218 -13.56 -2.58 20.05
C LEU A 218 -13.14 -3.36 21.31
N THR A 219 -13.20 -2.74 22.48
CA THR A 219 -12.93 -3.40 23.77
C THR A 219 -13.89 -4.55 24.02
N ALA A 220 -15.17 -4.38 23.71
CA ALA A 220 -16.18 -5.42 23.92
C ALA A 220 -15.94 -6.68 23.06
N ILE A 221 -15.24 -6.56 21.93
CA ILE A 221 -14.89 -7.68 21.04
C ILE A 221 -13.41 -8.09 21.15
N GLY A 222 -12.66 -7.51 22.11
CA GLY A 222 -11.26 -7.84 22.36
C GLY A 222 -10.29 -7.40 21.26
N LEU A 223 -10.57 -6.28 20.58
CA LEU A 223 -9.76 -5.71 19.49
C LEU A 223 -9.26 -4.28 19.79
N ASN A 224 -9.10 -3.94 21.06
CA ASN A 224 -8.64 -2.63 21.52
C ASN A 224 -7.14 -2.55 21.86
N GLY A 225 -6.33 -3.46 21.35
CA GLY A 225 -4.89 -3.50 21.64
C GLY A 225 -4.16 -2.21 21.23
N SER A 226 -3.36 -1.64 22.13
CA SER A 226 -2.60 -0.39 21.96
C SER A 226 -1.16 -0.69 21.52
N ALA A 227 -1.00 -1.27 20.31
CA ALA A 227 0.31 -1.72 19.85
C ALA A 227 0.60 -1.42 18.36
N ALA A 228 -0.37 -0.88 17.63
CA ALA A 228 -0.20 -0.57 16.21
C ALA A 228 0.99 0.39 15.99
N ASN A 229 1.80 0.13 14.97
CA ASN A 229 2.99 0.91 14.61
C ASN A 229 4.07 1.00 15.69
N THR A 230 4.05 0.11 16.68
CA THR A 230 5.11 0.01 17.71
C THR A 230 6.03 -1.17 17.43
N ILE A 231 7.11 -1.32 18.24
CA ILE A 231 8.06 -2.43 18.09
C ILE A 231 7.42 -3.81 18.32
N VAL A 232 6.28 -3.87 19.01
CA VAL A 232 5.56 -5.13 19.26
C VAL A 232 4.52 -5.45 18.17
N ASP A 233 4.37 -4.58 17.19
CA ASP A 233 3.55 -4.83 15.99
C ASP A 233 4.36 -5.69 14.98
N VAL A 234 4.51 -6.96 15.31
CA VAL A 234 5.36 -7.88 14.56
C VAL A 234 4.61 -8.51 13.39
N THR A 235 5.11 -8.25 12.18
CA THR A 235 4.61 -8.91 10.96
C THR A 235 5.29 -10.27 10.79
N SER A 236 4.51 -11.34 10.65
CA SER A 236 5.03 -12.69 10.48
C SER A 236 4.40 -13.42 9.30
N CYS A 237 5.23 -14.12 8.53
CA CYS A 237 4.75 -15.09 7.56
C CYS A 237 4.30 -16.39 8.25
N PRO A 238 3.52 -17.28 7.60
CA PRO A 238 3.08 -18.53 8.21
C PRO A 238 4.22 -19.52 8.53
N GLY A 239 5.43 -19.33 7.98
CA GLY A 239 6.57 -20.20 8.23
C GLY A 239 6.29 -21.66 7.91
N THR A 240 6.84 -22.58 8.72
CA THR A 240 6.67 -24.03 8.54
C THR A 240 5.26 -24.55 8.79
N ASP A 241 4.34 -23.71 9.30
CA ASP A 241 2.95 -24.13 9.57
C ASP A 241 2.24 -24.55 8.27
N THR A 242 2.47 -23.83 7.18
CA THR A 242 1.88 -24.13 5.87
C THR A 242 2.86 -24.03 4.70
N CYS A 243 4.01 -23.39 4.88
CA CYS A 243 4.96 -23.13 3.80
C CYS A 243 5.91 -24.31 3.60
N LYS A 244 5.86 -24.98 2.44
CA LYS A 244 6.77 -26.07 2.08
C LYS A 244 8.24 -25.64 1.92
N LEU A 245 8.50 -24.34 1.78
CA LEU A 245 9.83 -23.73 1.72
C LEU A 245 10.25 -23.12 3.07
N GLY A 246 9.39 -23.23 4.09
CA GLY A 246 9.67 -22.71 5.42
C GLY A 246 10.82 -23.47 6.08
N ILE A 247 11.69 -22.73 6.76
CA ILE A 247 12.83 -23.28 7.51
C ILE A 247 12.55 -23.25 9.01
N ALA A 248 11.73 -22.29 9.46
CA ALA A 248 11.40 -22.06 10.86
C ALA A 248 9.91 -21.78 11.06
N SER A 249 9.41 -22.02 12.28
CA SER A 249 8.07 -21.59 12.71
C SER A 249 8.10 -20.08 12.99
N SER A 250 7.89 -19.28 11.96
CA SER A 250 7.94 -17.81 12.08
C SER A 250 6.90 -17.29 13.06
N ARG A 251 5.69 -17.83 13.03
CA ARG A 251 4.59 -17.44 13.94
C ARG A 251 4.83 -17.89 15.39
N GLY A 252 5.55 -18.99 15.60
CA GLY A 252 5.93 -19.44 16.92
C GLY A 252 7.08 -18.66 17.54
N LEU A 253 7.79 -17.86 16.74
CA LEU A 253 8.88 -16.98 17.19
C LEU A 253 8.39 -15.55 17.46
N ALA A 254 7.40 -15.09 16.72
CA ALA A 254 6.81 -13.76 16.84
C ALA A 254 5.71 -13.75 17.92
#